data_22fe5d787db981b097ac828039993b96
#
_entry.id   22fe5d787db981b097ac828039993b96
#
_cell.length_a   1.000
_cell.length_b   1.000
_cell.length_c   1.000
_cell.angle_alpha   90.00
_cell.angle_beta   90.00
_cell.angle_gamma   90.00
#
_symmetry.space_group_name_H-M   'P 1'
#
loop_
_entity.id
_entity.type
_entity.pdbx_description
1 polymer ?
#
loop_
_entity_poly.entity_id
_entity_poly.type
_entity_poly.pdbx_seq_one_letter_code
_entity_poly.pdbx_strand_id
1 'polypeptide(L)'
;MQFPGSDVARMIGDSIFVARESLPKQTSKPSTKAAPSNIQERRSNCRVALIGFGTVGRAVAKILCENGDGSLRLTHICNRNVERKKQPWVPADVVWTDDVQSVLNSDVQIVIELIGGLNPAEQIVRSALGSGKSVVTANKQLIARHGPDLLQLAASKGCQIEFGASVAGGVPVLPSLRTGLCGDRLHGIAGILNGTCNYILSRIENARIPFSEALEEAQARGYAEADASEDLDGGDARAKLAILALAGLHSRVAPESIRARSIRPVDAVDFDYAAELGCTIRQISRADLKADTLFADVGPCLVPTDSPFGRVQRNLNLVLTSGQYGGDMAFLGAGAGGDPTAVAVVSDLMFVAESLSAGGGKRGAASNVSTPEISSDFETPWYLRFFVRDQPGIVARLAQIMAAHRLNIDSLLQKPGFEKSSLPFVITLEPCRDSLLHPALEEMAGLEFTIRPCLCLPILR
;
A
#
# COMPACT_ATOMS: atom_id res chain seq x y z
N MET A 1 -3.93 -22.63 -5.71
CA MET A 1 -5.35 -22.31 -5.48
C MET A 1 -5.93 -21.87 -6.80
N GLN A 2 -6.85 -22.61 -7.37
CA GLN A 2 -7.61 -22.18 -8.54
C GLN A 2 -8.62 -21.13 -8.07
N PHE A 3 -8.54 -19.93 -8.60
CA PHE A 3 -9.59 -18.93 -8.43
C PHE A 3 -10.79 -19.35 -9.28
N PRO A 4 -12.00 -19.49 -8.73
CA PRO A 4 -13.19 -19.69 -9.54
C PRO A 4 -13.45 -18.36 -10.27
N GLY A 5 -13.03 -18.31 -11.55
CA GLY A 5 -13.39 -17.20 -12.42
C GLY A 5 -14.83 -17.32 -12.83
N SER A 6 -15.57 -16.22 -12.82
CA SER A 6 -16.49 -15.81 -13.89
C SER A 6 -17.52 -14.74 -13.53
N ASP A 7 -17.90 -14.51 -12.26
CA ASP A 7 -19.08 -13.66 -12.02
C ASP A 7 -18.80 -12.22 -11.58
N VAL A 8 -17.66 -11.93 -10.93
CA VAL A 8 -17.32 -10.55 -10.52
C VAL A 8 -16.78 -9.70 -11.68
N ALA A 9 -16.15 -10.32 -12.66
CA ALA A 9 -15.57 -9.63 -13.81
C ALA A 9 -16.61 -9.01 -14.78
N ARG A 10 -17.84 -9.48 -14.77
CA ARG A 10 -18.92 -8.95 -15.61
C ARG A 10 -19.63 -7.71 -15.05
N MET A 11 -19.52 -7.43 -13.76
CA MET A 11 -20.23 -6.31 -13.13
C MET A 11 -19.47 -4.97 -13.15
N ILE A 12 -18.20 -4.92 -13.54
CA ILE A 12 -17.40 -3.69 -13.55
C ILE A 12 -17.29 -3.04 -14.93
N GLY A 13 -17.92 -3.61 -15.93
CA GLY A 13 -17.66 -3.35 -17.34
C GLY A 13 -18.34 -2.16 -17.99
N ASP A 14 -19.27 -1.36 -17.44
CA ASP A 14 -19.91 -0.28 -18.22
C ASP A 14 -20.52 0.92 -17.46
N SER A 15 -20.21 1.16 -16.19
CA SER A 15 -20.98 2.18 -15.44
C SER A 15 -20.22 3.16 -14.54
N ILE A 16 -18.94 3.44 -14.74
CA ILE A 16 -18.22 4.41 -13.89
C ILE A 16 -17.56 5.55 -14.68
N PHE A 17 -18.20 6.11 -15.67
CA PHE A 17 -17.83 7.45 -16.17
C PHE A 17 -19.01 8.07 -16.91
N VAL A 18 -19.96 8.67 -16.19
CA VAL A 18 -20.90 9.63 -16.76
C VAL A 18 -20.88 10.92 -15.95
N ALA A 19 -20.33 11.93 -16.60
CA ALA A 19 -20.67 13.35 -16.62
C ALA A 19 -21.25 14.01 -15.36
N ARG A 20 -20.54 15.06 -14.92
CA ARG A 20 -21.15 16.18 -14.22
C ARG A 20 -22.20 16.84 -15.13
N GLU A 21 -23.45 16.58 -14.90
CA GLU A 21 -24.53 17.43 -15.32
C GLU A 21 -25.22 18.08 -14.13
N SER A 22 -25.49 19.36 -14.28
CA SER A 22 -26.05 20.28 -13.32
C SER A 22 -27.46 19.87 -12.86
N LEU A 23 -27.66 19.72 -11.56
CA LEU A 23 -28.98 19.56 -10.95
C LEU A 23 -29.76 20.89 -10.95
N PRO A 24 -31.03 20.92 -11.30
CA PRO A 24 -31.87 22.12 -11.25
C PRO A 24 -32.26 22.48 -9.81
N LYS A 25 -32.24 23.78 -9.51
CA LYS A 25 -32.70 24.35 -8.27
C LYS A 25 -34.20 24.09 -8.06
N GLN A 26 -34.57 23.28 -7.09
CA GLN A 26 -35.95 23.20 -6.59
C GLN A 26 -36.18 24.26 -5.51
N THR A 27 -37.07 25.17 -5.79
CA THR A 27 -37.69 26.07 -4.82
C THR A 27 -38.84 25.34 -4.13
N SER A 28 -38.78 25.13 -2.83
CA SER A 28 -39.91 24.70 -2.03
C SER A 28 -40.10 25.62 -0.82
N LYS A 29 -41.32 26.05 -0.63
CA LYS A 29 -41.82 26.90 0.45
C LYS A 29 -41.82 26.22 1.82
N PRO A 30 -41.75 26.97 2.92
CA PRO A 30 -41.59 26.41 4.26
C PRO A 30 -42.92 25.86 4.84
N SER A 31 -42.82 24.68 5.45
CA SER A 31 -43.94 24.11 6.25
C SER A 31 -43.42 23.70 7.60
N THR A 32 -44.09 24.28 8.61
CA THR A 32 -44.30 23.84 10.01
C THR A 32 -43.13 23.51 10.92
N LYS A 33 -43.04 24.31 11.99
CA LYS A 33 -42.22 24.14 13.20
C LYS A 33 -42.47 22.78 13.84
N ALA A 34 -41.44 21.91 13.79
CA ALA A 34 -41.31 20.81 14.76
C ALA A 34 -40.42 21.32 15.92
N ALA A 35 -40.78 20.94 17.15
CA ALA A 35 -40.04 21.29 18.34
C ALA A 35 -38.60 20.79 18.29
N PRO A 36 -37.62 21.50 18.85
CA PRO A 36 -36.22 21.07 18.85
C PRO A 36 -36.10 19.84 19.74
N SER A 37 -35.75 18.71 19.15
CA SER A 37 -35.35 17.53 19.90
C SER A 37 -34.01 17.80 20.57
N ASN A 38 -33.94 17.68 21.88
CA ASN A 38 -32.75 17.87 22.75
C ASN A 38 -31.63 16.84 22.53
N ILE A 39 -31.30 16.48 21.29
CA ILE A 39 -30.21 15.57 20.91
C ILE A 39 -28.92 16.32 20.60
N GLN A 40 -28.96 17.66 20.53
CA GLN A 40 -27.83 18.50 20.09
C GLN A 40 -26.85 18.89 21.21
N GLU A 41 -27.09 18.54 22.48
CA GLU A 41 -26.30 19.09 23.61
C GLU A 41 -25.16 18.20 24.15
N ARG A 42 -24.74 17.13 23.48
CA ARG A 42 -23.60 16.30 23.94
C ARG A 42 -22.57 15.98 22.84
N ARG A 43 -22.28 16.88 21.92
CA ARG A 43 -21.08 16.75 21.12
C ARG A 43 -19.91 17.41 21.86
N SER A 44 -19.18 16.63 22.62
CA SER A 44 -17.94 17.08 23.26
C SER A 44 -16.97 17.53 22.18
N ASN A 45 -16.64 18.83 22.19
CA ASN A 45 -15.66 19.44 21.30
C ASN A 45 -14.27 18.87 21.59
N CYS A 46 -13.86 17.80 20.86
CA CYS A 46 -12.60 17.11 21.07
C CYS A 46 -11.45 18.00 20.54
N ARG A 47 -10.52 18.37 21.44
CA ARG A 47 -9.36 19.23 21.08
C ARG A 47 -8.26 18.40 20.49
N VAL A 48 -7.77 18.83 19.32
CA VAL A 48 -6.74 18.15 18.56
C VAL A 48 -5.54 19.05 18.33
N ALA A 49 -4.34 18.47 18.33
CA ALA A 49 -3.10 19.12 17.94
C ALA A 49 -2.49 18.44 16.73
N LEU A 50 -1.99 19.25 15.81
CA LEU A 50 -1.31 18.80 14.59
C LEU A 50 0.20 19.00 14.72
N ILE A 51 0.96 17.92 14.63
CA ILE A 51 2.43 17.93 14.58
C ILE A 51 2.90 17.59 13.18
N GLY A 52 3.45 18.57 12.46
CA GLY A 52 3.84 18.45 11.06
C GLY A 52 2.86 19.17 10.11
N PHE A 53 3.27 20.34 9.58
CA PHE A 53 2.48 21.14 8.65
C PHE A 53 3.10 21.12 7.25
N GLY A 54 3.28 19.90 6.72
CA GLY A 54 3.66 19.62 5.32
C GLY A 54 2.42 19.56 4.41
N THR A 55 2.54 18.88 3.26
CA THR A 55 1.44 18.73 2.29
C THR A 55 0.18 18.13 2.93
N VAL A 56 0.32 17.00 3.61
CA VAL A 56 -0.81 16.32 4.27
C VAL A 56 -1.33 17.11 5.46
N GLY A 57 -0.44 17.62 6.33
CA GLY A 57 -0.84 18.38 7.52
C GLY A 57 -1.59 19.66 7.17
N ARG A 58 -1.20 20.35 6.09
CA ARG A 58 -1.92 21.52 5.58
C ARG A 58 -3.32 21.16 5.08
N ALA A 59 -3.47 20.03 4.37
CA ALA A 59 -4.77 19.55 3.91
C ALA A 59 -5.66 19.12 5.08
N VAL A 60 -5.12 18.43 6.09
CA VAL A 60 -5.85 18.07 7.33
C VAL A 60 -6.35 19.34 8.06
N ALA A 61 -5.47 20.30 8.29
CA ALA A 61 -5.85 21.55 8.95
C ALA A 61 -6.95 22.29 8.17
N LYS A 62 -6.87 22.29 6.82
CA LYS A 62 -7.88 22.91 5.97
C LYS A 62 -9.25 22.25 6.15
N ILE A 63 -9.31 20.90 6.10
CA ILE A 63 -10.55 20.16 6.30
C ILE A 63 -11.15 20.44 7.70
N LEU A 64 -10.30 20.45 8.74
CA LEU A 64 -10.76 20.72 10.11
C LEU A 64 -11.30 22.13 10.30
N CYS A 65 -10.72 23.14 9.60
CA CYS A 65 -11.17 24.51 9.66
C CYS A 65 -12.42 24.79 8.82
N GLU A 66 -12.58 24.13 7.66
CA GLU A 66 -13.69 24.38 6.72
C GLU A 66 -14.94 23.53 7.03
N ASN A 67 -14.77 22.27 7.42
CA ASN A 67 -15.87 21.30 7.57
C ASN A 67 -16.18 20.94 9.03
N GLY A 68 -15.72 21.73 9.98
CA GLY A 68 -15.92 21.45 11.40
C GLY A 68 -17.42 21.43 11.80
N ASP A 69 -17.97 20.25 12.04
CA ASP A 69 -19.31 20.05 12.64
C ASP A 69 -19.32 20.37 14.17
N GLY A 70 -18.21 20.93 14.67
CA GLY A 70 -17.99 21.23 16.08
C GLY A 70 -17.55 20.03 16.93
N SER A 71 -17.44 18.82 16.36
CA SER A 71 -16.97 17.64 17.09
C SER A 71 -15.46 17.61 17.31
N LEU A 72 -14.70 18.18 16.38
CA LEU A 72 -13.25 18.30 16.41
C LEU A 72 -12.83 19.78 16.39
N ARG A 73 -11.90 20.19 17.26
CA ARG A 73 -11.36 21.54 17.31
C ARG A 73 -9.84 21.49 17.23
N LEU A 74 -9.29 22.01 16.13
CA LEU A 74 -7.85 22.24 15.99
C LEU A 74 -7.42 23.39 16.91
N THR A 75 -6.57 23.10 17.89
CA THR A 75 -6.11 24.09 18.89
C THR A 75 -4.63 24.40 18.78
N HIS A 76 -3.83 23.47 18.30
CA HIS A 76 -2.37 23.63 18.18
C HIS A 76 -1.88 23.13 16.82
N ILE A 77 -0.94 23.86 16.24
CA ILE A 77 -0.13 23.41 15.09
C ILE A 77 1.34 23.52 15.48
N CYS A 78 2.00 22.38 15.57
CA CYS A 78 3.44 22.31 15.83
C CYS A 78 4.21 22.04 14.55
N ASN A 79 5.14 22.91 14.20
CA ASN A 79 6.01 22.71 13.03
C ASN A 79 7.28 23.55 13.15
N ARG A 80 8.36 23.06 12.55
CA ARG A 80 9.59 23.87 12.40
C ARG A 80 9.33 25.08 11.50
N ASN A 81 9.98 26.21 11.80
CA ASN A 81 9.84 27.45 11.03
C ASN A 81 8.38 27.98 10.96
N VAL A 82 7.75 28.11 12.11
CA VAL A 82 6.34 28.54 12.29
C VAL A 82 5.99 29.74 11.42
N GLU A 83 6.79 30.85 11.48
CA GLU A 83 6.48 32.09 10.78
C GLU A 83 6.33 31.95 9.25
N ARG A 84 7.07 31.03 8.64
CA ARG A 84 6.98 30.76 7.21
C ARG A 84 5.78 29.85 6.84
N LYS A 85 5.20 29.18 7.84
CA LYS A 85 4.14 28.18 7.63
C LYS A 85 2.75 28.71 7.97
N LYS A 86 2.62 29.77 8.77
CA LYS A 86 1.33 30.39 9.10
C LYS A 86 0.50 30.67 7.86
N GLN A 87 -0.78 30.41 7.95
CA GLN A 87 -1.74 30.61 6.87
C GLN A 87 -2.88 31.50 7.36
N PRO A 88 -3.33 32.50 6.57
CA PRO A 88 -4.37 33.44 6.99
C PRO A 88 -5.77 32.78 7.18
N TRP A 89 -5.98 31.58 6.62
CA TRP A 89 -7.23 30.84 6.76
C TRP A 89 -7.29 29.96 8.03
N VAL A 90 -6.19 29.81 8.76
CA VAL A 90 -6.19 29.14 10.06
C VAL A 90 -6.72 30.11 11.11
N PRO A 91 -7.70 29.70 11.93
CA PRO A 91 -8.27 30.58 12.98
C PRO A 91 -7.21 31.16 13.91
N ALA A 92 -7.42 32.41 14.33
CA ALA A 92 -6.45 33.16 15.14
C ALA A 92 -6.25 32.60 16.56
N ASP A 93 -7.20 31.80 17.05
CA ASP A 93 -7.13 31.10 18.34
C ASP A 93 -6.33 29.80 18.30
N VAL A 94 -5.89 29.36 17.12
CA VAL A 94 -4.98 28.21 16.98
C VAL A 94 -3.56 28.63 17.35
N VAL A 95 -2.99 27.97 18.34
CA VAL A 95 -1.63 28.19 18.82
C VAL A 95 -0.62 27.57 17.85
N TRP A 96 0.28 28.40 17.33
CA TRP A 96 1.41 27.92 16.52
C TRP A 96 2.66 27.88 17.38
N THR A 97 3.36 26.73 17.36
CA THR A 97 4.57 26.47 18.16
C THR A 97 5.57 25.60 17.40
N ASP A 98 6.83 25.69 17.74
CA ASP A 98 7.89 24.75 17.36
C ASP A 98 8.30 23.82 18.53
N ASP A 99 7.72 24.07 19.71
CA ASP A 99 7.92 23.23 20.90
C ASP A 99 6.87 22.12 21.00
N VAL A 100 7.31 20.89 20.74
CA VAL A 100 6.48 19.68 20.88
C VAL A 100 6.04 19.48 22.33
N GLN A 101 6.86 19.82 23.32
CA GLN A 101 6.53 19.62 24.74
C GLN A 101 5.35 20.50 25.17
N SER A 102 5.25 21.71 24.63
CA SER A 102 4.09 22.60 24.88
C SER A 102 2.79 21.95 24.42
N VAL A 103 2.81 21.23 23.27
CA VAL A 103 1.66 20.46 22.76
C VAL A 103 1.35 19.26 23.66
N LEU A 104 2.36 18.50 24.05
CA LEU A 104 2.18 17.31 24.91
C LEU A 104 1.67 17.65 26.30
N ASN A 105 2.03 18.82 26.83
CA ASN A 105 1.57 19.32 28.12
C ASN A 105 0.22 20.06 28.08
N SER A 106 -0.30 20.33 26.87
CA SER A 106 -1.61 20.99 26.72
C SER A 106 -2.78 20.04 27.01
N ASP A 107 -3.98 20.57 26.99
CA ASP A 107 -5.23 19.85 27.27
C ASP A 107 -5.83 19.16 26.03
N VAL A 108 -5.04 18.97 24.97
CA VAL A 108 -5.46 18.24 23.77
C VAL A 108 -5.68 16.74 24.08
N GLN A 109 -6.69 16.18 23.45
CA GLN A 109 -7.09 14.79 23.64
C GLN A 109 -6.51 13.88 22.55
N ILE A 110 -6.28 14.43 21.35
CA ILE A 110 -5.74 13.71 20.20
C ILE A 110 -4.55 14.47 19.63
N VAL A 111 -3.46 13.76 19.39
CA VAL A 111 -2.28 14.25 18.69
C VAL A 111 -2.25 13.65 17.29
N ILE A 112 -2.14 14.51 16.28
CA ILE A 112 -1.98 14.11 14.88
C ILE A 112 -0.49 14.18 14.54
N GLU A 113 0.16 13.05 14.24
CA GLU A 113 1.57 13.00 13.84
C GLU A 113 1.69 12.84 12.32
N LEU A 114 2.25 13.88 11.65
CA LEU A 114 2.45 13.93 10.20
C LEU A 114 3.85 14.45 9.82
N ILE A 115 4.86 14.18 10.66
CA ILE A 115 6.24 14.57 10.37
C ILE A 115 7.00 13.53 9.56
N GLY A 116 6.58 12.26 9.64
CA GLY A 116 7.22 11.14 8.93
C GLY A 116 8.57 10.72 9.51
N GLY A 117 9.13 9.63 8.98
CA GLY A 117 10.37 9.04 9.48
C GLY A 117 10.21 8.40 10.87
N LEU A 118 11.32 7.91 11.47
CA LEU A 118 11.28 7.29 12.80
C LEU A 118 11.60 8.28 13.91
N ASN A 119 12.65 9.07 13.72
CA ASN A 119 13.10 10.06 14.70
C ASN A 119 12.78 11.49 14.22
N PRO A 120 12.12 12.33 15.03
CA PRO A 120 11.68 12.10 16.42
C PRO A 120 10.25 11.54 16.57
N ALA A 121 9.59 11.08 15.47
CA ALA A 121 8.19 10.69 15.47
C ALA A 121 7.87 9.61 16.53
N GLU A 122 8.71 8.58 16.68
CA GLU A 122 8.52 7.51 17.67
C GLU A 122 8.46 8.08 19.10
N GLN A 123 9.40 8.94 19.46
CA GLN A 123 9.44 9.54 20.80
C GLN A 123 8.21 10.38 21.09
N ILE A 124 7.77 11.16 20.11
CA ILE A 124 6.58 12.02 20.21
C ILE A 124 5.33 11.16 20.41
N VAL A 125 5.13 10.15 19.57
CA VAL A 125 3.99 9.25 19.66
C VAL A 125 3.97 8.48 20.98
N ARG A 126 5.12 7.93 21.42
CA ARG A 126 5.23 7.26 22.73
C ARG A 126 4.91 8.21 23.89
N SER A 127 5.38 9.44 23.84
CA SER A 127 5.11 10.43 24.89
C SER A 127 3.64 10.84 24.91
N ALA A 128 3.00 11.04 23.74
CA ALA A 128 1.58 11.33 23.65
C ALA A 128 0.74 10.18 24.23
N LEU A 129 0.98 8.93 23.80
CA LEU A 129 0.28 7.77 24.33
C LEU A 129 0.57 7.57 25.83
N GLY A 130 1.82 7.77 26.25
CA GLY A 130 2.24 7.65 27.66
C GLY A 130 1.51 8.63 28.59
N SER A 131 1.14 9.81 28.09
CA SER A 131 0.33 10.82 28.79
C SER A 131 -1.19 10.64 28.61
N GLY A 132 -1.65 9.54 28.03
CA GLY A 132 -3.07 9.22 27.86
C GLY A 132 -3.74 9.95 26.70
N LYS A 133 -2.96 10.57 25.80
CA LYS A 133 -3.50 11.21 24.60
C LYS A 133 -3.60 10.16 23.49
N SER A 134 -4.73 10.15 22.77
CA SER A 134 -4.86 9.33 21.57
C SER A 134 -4.02 9.89 20.43
N VAL A 135 -3.62 9.05 19.49
CA VAL A 135 -2.77 9.45 18.36
C VAL A 135 -3.42 9.05 17.03
N VAL A 136 -3.31 9.92 16.04
CA VAL A 136 -3.60 9.60 14.63
C VAL A 136 -2.34 9.87 13.81
N THR A 137 -1.89 8.92 13.01
CA THR A 137 -0.66 9.05 12.23
C THR A 137 -0.79 8.48 10.82
N ALA A 138 -0.11 9.10 9.85
CA ALA A 138 0.09 8.57 8.50
C ALA A 138 1.49 7.94 8.31
N ASN A 139 2.26 7.81 9.39
CA ASN A 139 3.66 7.41 9.34
C ASN A 139 3.83 5.89 9.18
N LYS A 140 3.92 5.46 7.92
CA LYS A 140 4.08 4.04 7.59
C LYS A 140 5.32 3.40 8.21
N GLN A 141 6.45 4.13 8.26
CA GLN A 141 7.71 3.58 8.80
C GLN A 141 7.60 3.31 10.31
N LEU A 142 6.95 4.21 11.02
CA LEU A 142 6.69 4.07 12.45
C LEU A 142 5.78 2.87 12.73
N ILE A 143 4.67 2.75 12.03
CA ILE A 143 3.70 1.68 12.27
C ILE A 143 4.23 0.32 11.81
N ALA A 144 4.95 0.26 10.68
CA ALA A 144 5.53 -0.99 10.19
C ALA A 144 6.54 -1.61 11.17
N ARG A 145 7.31 -0.80 11.89
CA ARG A 145 8.34 -1.26 12.84
C ARG A 145 7.85 -1.37 14.28
N HIS A 146 7.07 -0.42 14.74
CA HIS A 146 6.69 -0.26 16.15
C HIS A 146 5.18 -0.37 16.39
N GLY A 147 4.37 -0.63 15.35
CA GLY A 147 2.90 -0.69 15.44
C GLY A 147 2.39 -1.59 16.59
N PRO A 148 2.82 -2.86 16.70
CA PRO A 148 2.39 -3.74 17.79
C PRO A 148 2.66 -3.17 19.18
N ASP A 149 3.86 -2.61 19.40
CA ASP A 149 4.27 -2.07 20.69
C ASP A 149 3.51 -0.77 21.01
N LEU A 150 3.23 0.06 20.01
CA LEU A 150 2.44 1.28 20.16
C LEU A 150 0.96 0.99 20.43
N LEU A 151 0.39 -0.02 19.79
CA LEU A 151 -0.97 -0.50 20.07
C LEU A 151 -1.09 -1.02 21.50
N GLN A 152 -0.10 -1.78 21.99
CA GLN A 152 -0.06 -2.27 23.37
C GLN A 152 0.08 -1.11 24.36
N LEU A 153 0.95 -0.13 24.07
CA LEU A 153 1.11 1.06 24.91
C LEU A 153 -0.21 1.85 24.98
N ALA A 154 -0.86 2.11 23.86
CA ALA A 154 -2.14 2.82 23.82
C ALA A 154 -3.20 2.10 24.66
N ALA A 155 -3.35 0.79 24.48
CA ALA A 155 -4.28 -0.02 25.27
C ALA A 155 -3.98 0.04 26.78
N SER A 156 -2.70 -0.01 27.19
CA SER A 156 -2.30 0.08 28.60
C SER A 156 -2.61 1.43 29.24
N LYS A 157 -2.69 2.49 28.44
CA LYS A 157 -2.98 3.87 28.87
C LYS A 157 -4.44 4.26 28.68
N GLY A 158 -5.30 3.37 28.17
CA GLY A 158 -6.70 3.64 27.92
C GLY A 158 -6.95 4.67 26.80
N CYS A 159 -5.98 4.84 25.90
CA CYS A 159 -6.09 5.68 24.70
C CYS A 159 -5.97 4.84 23.42
N GLN A 160 -6.03 5.47 22.27
CA GLN A 160 -6.07 4.80 20.96
C GLN A 160 -4.96 5.33 20.06
N ILE A 161 -4.51 4.48 19.13
CA ILE A 161 -3.69 4.89 17.99
C ILE A 161 -4.36 4.43 16.71
N GLU A 162 -4.64 5.37 15.81
CA GLU A 162 -5.21 5.11 14.49
C GLU A 162 -4.19 5.50 13.40
N PHE A 163 -4.16 4.70 12.34
CA PHE A 163 -3.15 4.83 11.29
C PHE A 163 -3.69 4.46 9.90
N GLY A 164 -4.99 4.70 9.65
CA GLY A 164 -5.68 4.40 8.40
C GLY A 164 -4.98 5.02 7.18
N ALA A 165 -4.38 6.19 7.37
CA ALA A 165 -3.67 6.91 6.32
C ALA A 165 -2.26 6.36 5.98
N SER A 166 -1.73 5.39 6.75
CA SER A 166 -0.37 4.85 6.56
C SER A 166 -0.24 3.90 5.36
N VAL A 167 -1.34 3.31 4.88
CA VAL A 167 -1.38 2.42 3.72
C VAL A 167 -2.45 2.87 2.74
N ALA A 168 -2.09 2.95 1.45
CA ALA A 168 -2.99 3.29 0.35
C ALA A 168 -3.77 4.61 0.53
N GLY A 169 -3.24 5.55 1.29
CA GLY A 169 -3.66 6.94 1.46
C GLY A 169 -5.17 7.17 1.50
N GLY A 170 -5.79 7.39 0.33
CA GLY A 170 -7.23 7.64 0.22
C GLY A 170 -8.13 6.39 0.16
N VAL A 171 -7.57 5.18 0.25
CA VAL A 171 -8.33 3.92 0.22
C VAL A 171 -8.59 3.44 1.65
N PRO A 172 -9.84 3.26 2.10
CA PRO A 172 -10.16 2.95 3.49
C PRO A 172 -9.94 1.46 3.83
N VAL A 173 -8.79 0.89 3.41
CA VAL A 173 -8.50 -0.54 3.60
C VAL A 173 -8.26 -0.89 5.08
N LEU A 174 -7.45 -0.12 5.81
CA LEU A 174 -7.12 -0.43 7.21
C LEU A 174 -8.34 -0.37 8.14
N PRO A 175 -9.21 0.66 8.08
CA PRO A 175 -10.48 0.65 8.81
C PRO A 175 -11.36 -0.54 8.42
N SER A 176 -11.43 -0.91 7.13
CA SER A 176 -12.22 -2.06 6.68
C SER A 176 -11.70 -3.37 7.24
N LEU A 177 -10.38 -3.60 7.25
CA LEU A 177 -9.77 -4.79 7.85
C LEU A 177 -10.08 -4.91 9.35
N ARG A 178 -10.01 -3.78 10.08
CA ARG A 178 -10.13 -3.76 11.54
C ARG A 178 -11.57 -3.79 12.04
N THR A 179 -12.53 -3.34 11.23
CA THR A 179 -13.95 -3.24 11.66
C THR A 179 -14.91 -3.93 10.70
N GLY A 180 -14.78 -3.70 9.39
CA GLY A 180 -15.72 -4.21 8.39
C GLY A 180 -15.59 -5.71 8.14
N LEU A 181 -14.35 -6.22 8.23
CA LEU A 181 -14.03 -7.63 7.96
C LEU A 181 -13.66 -8.42 9.23
N CYS A 182 -13.85 -7.84 10.42
CA CYS A 182 -13.49 -8.50 11.68
C CYS A 182 -14.32 -9.76 11.98
N GLY A 183 -15.42 -9.98 11.27
CA GLY A 183 -16.23 -11.21 11.35
C GLY A 183 -15.70 -12.37 10.52
N ASP A 184 -14.71 -12.13 9.66
CA ASP A 184 -14.10 -13.16 8.81
C ASP A 184 -12.70 -13.56 9.33
N ARG A 185 -12.20 -14.67 8.82
CA ARG A 185 -10.82 -15.13 9.02
C ARG A 185 -10.05 -14.88 7.72
N LEU A 186 -9.40 -13.73 7.68
CA LEU A 186 -8.53 -13.41 6.53
C LEU A 186 -7.29 -14.30 6.57
N HIS A 187 -6.95 -14.86 5.43
CA HIS A 187 -5.76 -15.71 5.25
C HIS A 187 -4.83 -15.22 4.15
N GLY A 188 -5.28 -14.27 3.31
CA GLY A 188 -4.49 -13.73 2.22
C GLY A 188 -4.71 -12.24 2.04
N ILE A 189 -3.64 -11.52 1.71
CA ILE A 189 -3.65 -10.11 1.30
C ILE A 189 -2.69 -9.97 0.14
N ALA A 190 -3.16 -9.38 -0.96
CA ALA A 190 -2.31 -9.04 -2.08
C ALA A 190 -2.62 -7.61 -2.56
N GLY A 191 -1.63 -6.90 -3.12
CA GLY A 191 -1.91 -5.54 -3.57
C GLY A 191 -0.85 -4.93 -4.46
N ILE A 192 -1.28 -3.92 -5.23
CA ILE A 192 -0.43 -2.91 -5.85
C ILE A 192 -0.35 -1.77 -4.84
N LEU A 193 0.72 -1.75 -4.04
CA LEU A 193 0.86 -0.83 -2.89
C LEU A 193 1.73 0.39 -3.18
N ASN A 194 2.43 0.40 -4.32
CA ASN A 194 3.28 1.52 -4.72
C ASN A 194 2.81 2.11 -6.06
N GLY A 195 2.30 3.34 -6.01
CA GLY A 195 1.77 4.04 -7.18
C GLY A 195 2.85 4.46 -8.18
N THR A 196 4.07 4.77 -7.72
CA THR A 196 5.22 5.13 -8.57
C THR A 196 5.61 3.96 -9.46
N CYS A 197 5.81 2.78 -8.87
CA CYS A 197 6.12 1.55 -9.61
C CYS A 197 5.00 1.19 -10.60
N ASN A 198 3.75 1.28 -10.17
CA ASN A 198 2.63 0.99 -11.05
C ASN A 198 2.54 1.97 -12.22
N TYR A 199 2.84 3.26 -11.99
CA TYR A 199 2.91 4.25 -13.06
C TYR A 199 4.02 3.91 -14.06
N ILE A 200 5.24 3.64 -13.59
CA ILE A 200 6.40 3.31 -14.45
C ILE A 200 6.12 2.07 -15.29
N LEU A 201 5.67 0.97 -14.67
CA LEU A 201 5.34 -0.27 -15.37
C LEU A 201 4.21 -0.05 -16.40
N SER A 202 3.18 0.73 -16.06
CA SER A 202 2.11 1.07 -17.01
C SER A 202 2.62 1.92 -18.19
N ARG A 203 3.60 2.80 -17.98
CA ARG A 203 4.20 3.59 -19.06
C ARG A 203 5.02 2.72 -20.00
N ILE A 204 5.85 1.82 -19.47
CA ILE A 204 6.60 0.86 -20.29
C ILE A 204 5.63 -0.01 -21.09
N GLU A 205 4.58 -0.54 -20.45
CA GLU A 205 3.54 -1.35 -21.10
C GLU A 205 2.88 -0.63 -22.28
N ASN A 206 2.43 0.61 -22.06
CA ASN A 206 1.60 1.32 -23.05
C ASN A 206 2.40 1.99 -24.16
N ALA A 207 3.57 2.52 -23.85
CA ALA A 207 4.40 3.29 -24.79
C ALA A 207 5.63 2.53 -25.32
N ARG A 208 5.93 1.36 -24.77
CA ARG A 208 7.12 0.56 -25.14
C ARG A 208 8.45 1.33 -25.02
N ILE A 209 8.47 2.29 -24.07
CA ILE A 209 9.66 3.10 -23.78
C ILE A 209 10.62 2.37 -22.84
N PRO A 210 11.90 2.73 -22.82
CA PRO A 210 12.87 2.20 -21.86
C PRO A 210 12.49 2.57 -20.40
N PHE A 211 12.96 1.76 -19.45
CA PHE A 211 12.73 2.02 -18.01
C PHE A 211 13.21 3.41 -17.57
N SER A 212 14.38 3.86 -18.06
CA SER A 212 14.94 5.18 -17.73
C SER A 212 14.01 6.32 -18.13
N GLU A 213 13.44 6.27 -19.34
CA GLU A 213 12.51 7.28 -19.83
C GLU A 213 11.19 7.29 -19.02
N ALA A 214 10.66 6.11 -18.69
CA ALA A 214 9.47 6.00 -17.83
C ALA A 214 9.72 6.55 -16.41
N LEU A 215 10.93 6.36 -15.87
CA LEU A 215 11.33 6.93 -14.57
C LEU A 215 11.46 8.45 -14.65
N GLU A 216 12.10 8.99 -15.68
CA GLU A 216 12.21 10.45 -15.89
C GLU A 216 10.83 11.11 -16.02
N GLU A 217 9.89 10.49 -16.75
CA GLU A 217 8.50 10.97 -16.81
C GLU A 217 7.82 10.95 -15.43
N ALA A 218 8.04 9.90 -14.63
CA ALA A 218 7.49 9.81 -13.29
C ALA A 218 8.04 10.92 -12.37
N GLN A 219 9.35 11.22 -12.47
CA GLN A 219 9.98 12.32 -11.72
C GLN A 219 9.46 13.68 -12.16
N ALA A 220 9.38 13.93 -13.46
CA ALA A 220 8.86 15.18 -14.01
C ALA A 220 7.38 15.46 -13.58
N ARG A 221 6.59 14.41 -13.36
CA ARG A 221 5.20 14.50 -12.86
C ARG A 221 5.09 14.54 -11.33
N GLY A 222 6.21 14.43 -10.61
CA GLY A 222 6.24 14.39 -9.14
C GLY A 222 5.71 13.07 -8.54
N TYR A 223 5.64 11.99 -9.30
CA TYR A 223 5.31 10.65 -8.79
C TYR A 223 6.53 9.96 -8.19
N ALA A 224 7.74 10.24 -8.67
CA ALA A 224 8.99 9.76 -8.13
C ALA A 224 9.85 10.92 -7.63
N GLU A 225 10.55 10.72 -6.52
CA GLU A 225 11.58 11.63 -6.02
C GLU A 225 12.89 11.45 -6.83
N ALA A 226 13.87 12.34 -6.65
CA ALA A 226 15.16 12.22 -7.30
C ALA A 226 15.85 10.89 -6.96
N ASP A 227 15.78 10.46 -5.70
CA ASP A 227 16.10 9.11 -5.28
C ASP A 227 14.82 8.31 -5.05
N ALA A 228 14.46 7.49 -6.01
CA ALA A 228 13.27 6.66 -5.98
C ALA A 228 13.56 5.20 -5.51
N SER A 229 14.73 4.95 -4.91
CA SER A 229 15.16 3.58 -4.56
C SER A 229 14.19 2.87 -3.61
N GLU A 230 13.65 3.57 -2.61
CA GLU A 230 12.64 3.00 -1.70
C GLU A 230 11.38 2.51 -2.44
N ASP A 231 10.97 3.20 -3.51
CA ASP A 231 9.86 2.76 -4.35
C ASP A 231 10.27 1.59 -5.25
N LEU A 232 11.33 1.80 -6.07
CA LEU A 232 11.71 0.89 -7.14
C LEU A 232 12.21 -0.47 -6.63
N ASP A 233 12.89 -0.48 -5.48
CA ASP A 233 13.45 -1.68 -4.86
C ASP A 233 12.49 -2.34 -3.85
N GLY A 234 11.26 -1.81 -3.74
CA GLY A 234 10.14 -2.39 -3.00
C GLY A 234 10.12 -2.11 -1.50
N GLY A 235 10.97 -1.21 -0.99
CA GLY A 235 11.02 -0.85 0.43
C GLY A 235 9.72 -0.25 0.94
N ASP A 236 9.14 0.71 0.21
CA ASP A 236 7.84 1.30 0.52
C ASP A 236 6.72 0.25 0.54
N ALA A 237 6.69 -0.63 -0.46
CA ALA A 237 5.64 -1.62 -0.60
C ALA A 237 5.70 -2.70 0.49
N ARG A 238 6.92 -3.16 0.90
CA ARG A 238 7.06 -4.12 2.00
C ARG A 238 6.69 -3.53 3.36
N ALA A 239 6.98 -2.25 3.61
CA ALA A 239 6.54 -1.58 4.84
C ALA A 239 5.01 -1.53 4.92
N LYS A 240 4.33 -1.20 3.81
CA LYS A 240 2.88 -1.24 3.74
C LYS A 240 2.30 -2.64 3.88
N LEU A 241 2.95 -3.66 3.30
CA LEU A 241 2.53 -5.06 3.45
C LEU A 241 2.62 -5.54 4.90
N ALA A 242 3.68 -5.16 5.63
CA ALA A 242 3.81 -5.46 7.05
C ALA A 242 2.66 -4.85 7.89
N ILE A 243 2.24 -3.62 7.58
CA ILE A 243 1.08 -2.98 8.23
C ILE A 243 -0.23 -3.71 7.90
N LEU A 244 -0.42 -4.11 6.65
CA LEU A 244 -1.60 -4.88 6.24
C LEU A 244 -1.63 -6.25 6.92
N ALA A 245 -0.49 -6.94 7.03
CA ALA A 245 -0.39 -8.20 7.76
C ALA A 245 -0.73 -8.03 9.25
N LEU A 246 -0.28 -6.94 9.88
CA LEU A 246 -0.64 -6.61 11.26
C LEU A 246 -2.15 -6.38 11.40
N ALA A 247 -2.75 -5.58 10.51
CA ALA A 247 -4.13 -5.17 10.63
C ALA A 247 -5.15 -6.25 10.23
N GLY A 248 -4.84 -7.06 9.20
CA GLY A 248 -5.77 -8.02 8.62
C GLY A 248 -5.48 -9.48 8.96
N LEU A 249 -4.18 -9.85 9.09
CA LEU A 249 -3.78 -11.22 9.41
C LEU A 249 -3.33 -11.37 10.87
N HIS A 250 -3.43 -10.30 11.66
CA HIS A 250 -2.97 -10.27 13.05
C HIS A 250 -1.54 -10.80 13.25
N SER A 251 -0.67 -10.51 12.27
CA SER A 251 0.69 -11.02 12.20
C SER A 251 1.72 -9.90 12.36
N ARG A 252 2.62 -10.03 13.33
CA ARG A 252 3.76 -9.13 13.50
C ARG A 252 4.87 -9.55 12.55
N VAL A 253 5.24 -8.66 11.65
CA VAL A 253 6.27 -8.88 10.63
C VAL A 253 7.20 -7.69 10.59
N ALA A 254 8.50 -7.91 10.71
CA ALA A 254 9.49 -6.88 10.42
C ALA A 254 9.53 -6.64 8.90
N PRO A 255 9.42 -5.40 8.41
CA PRO A 255 9.48 -5.15 6.97
C PRO A 255 10.72 -5.77 6.30
N GLU A 256 11.85 -5.75 6.98
CA GLU A 256 13.13 -6.27 6.50
C GLU A 256 13.14 -7.80 6.31
N SER A 257 12.27 -8.54 6.97
CA SER A 257 12.12 -9.99 6.78
C SER A 257 11.29 -10.35 5.55
N ILE A 258 10.58 -9.40 4.96
CA ILE A 258 9.85 -9.59 3.70
C ILE A 258 10.82 -9.41 2.55
N ARG A 259 10.95 -10.43 1.68
CA ARG A 259 11.76 -10.31 0.47
C ARG A 259 11.17 -9.25 -0.45
N ALA A 260 12.03 -8.37 -0.96
CA ALA A 260 11.65 -7.37 -1.97
C ALA A 260 12.57 -7.50 -3.19
N ARG A 261 11.97 -7.43 -4.39
CA ARG A 261 12.66 -7.46 -5.68
C ARG A 261 12.37 -6.19 -6.44
N SER A 262 13.44 -5.63 -7.03
CA SER A 262 13.37 -4.39 -7.81
C SER A 262 12.61 -4.56 -9.12
N ILE A 263 11.91 -3.50 -9.54
CA ILE A 263 11.30 -3.43 -10.88
C ILE A 263 12.29 -2.98 -11.96
N ARG A 264 13.49 -2.51 -11.60
CA ARG A 264 14.48 -1.95 -12.54
C ARG A 264 14.87 -2.90 -13.67
N PRO A 265 14.94 -4.25 -13.49
CA PRO A 265 15.30 -5.17 -14.56
C PRO A 265 14.21 -5.42 -15.59
N VAL A 266 12.98 -4.95 -15.35
CA VAL A 266 11.84 -5.11 -16.27
C VAL A 266 12.05 -4.21 -17.48
N ASP A 267 11.88 -4.78 -18.68
CA ASP A 267 12.12 -4.14 -19.96
C ASP A 267 10.84 -4.16 -20.82
N ALA A 268 10.76 -3.32 -21.83
CA ALA A 268 9.61 -3.28 -22.75
C ALA A 268 9.33 -4.64 -23.42
N VAL A 269 10.38 -5.40 -23.73
CA VAL A 269 10.28 -6.73 -24.32
C VAL A 269 9.54 -7.73 -23.40
N ASP A 270 9.62 -7.55 -22.08
CA ASP A 270 8.92 -8.42 -21.12
C ASP A 270 7.40 -8.27 -21.27
N PHE A 271 6.90 -7.08 -21.55
CA PHE A 271 5.47 -6.85 -21.79
C PHE A 271 4.99 -7.48 -23.10
N ASP A 272 5.86 -7.56 -24.11
CA ASP A 272 5.55 -8.23 -25.38
C ASP A 272 5.42 -9.74 -25.20
N TYR A 273 6.27 -10.35 -24.40
CA TYR A 273 6.15 -11.77 -24.05
C TYR A 273 5.02 -12.05 -23.04
N ALA A 274 4.82 -11.16 -22.07
CA ALA A 274 3.70 -11.27 -21.13
C ALA A 274 2.35 -11.25 -21.85
N ALA A 275 2.20 -10.38 -22.86
CA ALA A 275 0.97 -10.30 -23.65
C ALA A 275 0.66 -11.59 -24.39
N GLU A 276 1.66 -12.34 -24.92
CA GLU A 276 1.47 -13.66 -25.51
C GLU A 276 0.99 -14.70 -24.51
N LEU A 277 1.34 -14.53 -23.24
CA LEU A 277 0.88 -15.36 -22.14
C LEU A 277 -0.47 -14.91 -21.56
N GLY A 278 -1.14 -13.91 -22.17
CA GLY A 278 -2.37 -13.32 -21.65
C GLY A 278 -2.18 -12.52 -20.36
N CYS A 279 -0.95 -12.09 -20.08
CA CYS A 279 -0.54 -11.43 -18.85
C CYS A 279 -0.02 -10.00 -19.10
N THR A 280 0.11 -9.27 -18.02
CA THR A 280 0.89 -8.04 -17.92
C THR A 280 1.79 -8.10 -16.68
N ILE A 281 2.63 -7.08 -16.45
CA ILE A 281 3.56 -7.04 -15.32
C ILE A 281 3.15 -5.92 -14.35
N ARG A 282 3.03 -6.28 -13.07
CA ARG A 282 2.79 -5.33 -11.96
C ARG A 282 3.72 -5.64 -10.79
N GLN A 283 4.05 -4.61 -9.99
CA GLN A 283 4.68 -4.85 -8.69
C GLN A 283 3.58 -5.30 -7.72
N ILE A 284 3.65 -6.54 -7.29
CA ILE A 284 2.70 -7.14 -6.36
C ILE A 284 3.36 -7.34 -5.00
N SER A 285 2.66 -6.91 -3.98
CA SER A 285 2.93 -7.25 -2.58
C SER A 285 1.93 -8.31 -2.16
N ARG A 286 2.37 -9.45 -1.66
CA ARG A 286 1.45 -10.49 -1.19
C ARG A 286 1.89 -11.08 0.14
N ALA A 287 0.90 -11.48 0.95
CA ALA A 287 1.07 -12.15 2.22
C ALA A 287 -0.04 -13.20 2.38
N ASP A 288 0.36 -14.48 2.50
CA ASP A 288 -0.53 -15.63 2.67
C ASP A 288 -0.19 -16.34 3.97
N LEU A 289 -1.12 -16.33 4.93
CA LEU A 289 -0.96 -17.02 6.21
C LEU A 289 -1.45 -18.47 6.08
N LYS A 290 -0.55 -19.43 6.27
CA LYS A 290 -0.85 -20.86 6.28
C LYS A 290 -0.32 -21.47 7.57
N ALA A 291 -1.23 -21.91 8.43
CA ALA A 291 -0.89 -22.32 9.79
C ALA A 291 -0.02 -21.27 10.50
N ASP A 292 1.20 -21.60 10.90
CA ASP A 292 2.11 -20.71 11.60
C ASP A 292 3.16 -20.04 10.68
N THR A 293 3.02 -20.18 9.35
CA THR A 293 3.94 -19.59 8.36
C THR A 293 3.23 -18.52 7.58
N LEU A 294 3.81 -17.33 7.53
CA LEU A 294 3.41 -16.24 6.65
C LEU A 294 4.32 -16.22 5.43
N PHE A 295 3.76 -16.58 4.29
CA PHE A 295 4.44 -16.43 3.01
C PHE A 295 4.31 -14.99 2.54
N ALA A 296 5.41 -14.25 2.47
CA ALA A 296 5.39 -12.84 2.12
C ALA A 296 6.48 -12.47 1.10
N ASP A 297 6.09 -11.71 0.08
CA ASP A 297 6.98 -11.27 -1.01
C ASP A 297 6.49 -9.97 -1.65
N VAL A 298 7.42 -9.15 -2.13
CA VAL A 298 7.16 -7.93 -2.90
C VAL A 298 8.02 -7.94 -4.15
N GLY A 299 7.42 -7.72 -5.31
CA GLY A 299 8.21 -7.62 -6.54
C GLY A 299 7.37 -7.62 -7.80
N PRO A 300 8.03 -7.45 -8.96
CA PRO A 300 7.36 -7.58 -10.24
C PRO A 300 6.87 -9.03 -10.44
N CYS A 301 5.63 -9.15 -10.90
CA CYS A 301 4.96 -10.41 -11.18
C CYS A 301 4.21 -10.31 -12.50
N LEU A 302 4.10 -11.42 -13.24
CA LEU A 302 3.11 -11.53 -14.30
C LEU A 302 1.74 -11.75 -13.66
N VAL A 303 0.74 -10.99 -14.10
CA VAL A 303 -0.64 -11.10 -13.68
C VAL A 303 -1.55 -11.21 -14.90
N PRO A 304 -2.62 -12.03 -14.90
CA PRO A 304 -3.57 -12.07 -16.00
C PRO A 304 -4.13 -10.68 -16.32
N THR A 305 -4.22 -10.34 -17.61
CA THR A 305 -4.69 -9.01 -18.04
C THR A 305 -6.14 -8.73 -17.65
N ASP A 306 -6.96 -9.77 -17.52
CA ASP A 306 -8.37 -9.69 -17.11
C ASP A 306 -8.57 -9.74 -15.59
N SER A 307 -7.51 -9.99 -14.81
CA SER A 307 -7.54 -9.96 -13.34
C SER A 307 -7.71 -8.53 -12.79
N PRO A 308 -8.15 -8.38 -11.54
CA PRO A 308 -8.16 -7.08 -10.87
C PRO A 308 -6.81 -6.35 -10.94
N PHE A 309 -5.69 -7.07 -10.77
CA PHE A 309 -4.34 -6.49 -10.84
C PHE A 309 -3.95 -6.04 -12.25
N GLY A 310 -4.31 -6.81 -13.28
CA GLY A 310 -4.00 -6.47 -14.68
C GLY A 310 -4.67 -5.18 -15.14
N ARG A 311 -5.86 -4.89 -14.61
CA ARG A 311 -6.67 -3.72 -14.97
C ARG A 311 -6.25 -2.43 -14.27
N VAL A 312 -5.45 -2.50 -13.20
CA VAL A 312 -5.00 -1.32 -12.45
C VAL A 312 -3.82 -0.67 -13.16
N GLN A 313 -4.01 0.57 -13.59
CA GLN A 313 -3.02 1.35 -14.32
C GLN A 313 -2.71 2.68 -13.63
N ARG A 314 -1.69 3.37 -14.12
CA ARG A 314 -1.22 4.67 -13.64
C ARG A 314 -0.71 4.56 -12.20
N ASN A 315 -1.04 5.55 -11.36
CA ASN A 315 -0.61 5.62 -9.96
C ASN A 315 -1.66 5.11 -8.96
N LEU A 316 -2.60 4.28 -9.42
CA LEU A 316 -3.62 3.71 -8.55
C LEU A 316 -3.07 2.56 -7.72
N ASN A 317 -3.59 2.41 -6.52
CA ASN A 317 -3.35 1.28 -5.63
C ASN A 317 -4.57 0.37 -5.61
N LEU A 318 -4.31 -0.92 -5.46
CA LEU A 318 -5.31 -1.95 -5.24
C LEU A 318 -4.87 -2.80 -4.06
N VAL A 319 -5.79 -3.10 -3.15
CA VAL A 319 -5.61 -4.13 -2.12
C VAL A 319 -6.73 -5.16 -2.29
N LEU A 320 -6.36 -6.41 -2.39
CA LEU A 320 -7.25 -7.56 -2.42
C LEU A 320 -7.04 -8.36 -1.14
N THR A 321 -8.13 -8.75 -0.49
CA THR A 321 -8.11 -9.58 0.71
C THR A 321 -8.88 -10.86 0.47
N SER A 322 -8.38 -11.98 0.97
CA SER A 322 -9.02 -13.29 0.86
C SER A 322 -9.42 -13.79 2.23
N GLY A 323 -10.71 -13.99 2.42
CA GLY A 323 -11.33 -14.47 3.66
C GLY A 323 -11.88 -15.88 3.52
N GLN A 324 -12.01 -16.58 4.66
CA GLN A 324 -12.52 -17.94 4.70
C GLN A 324 -14.02 -18.03 4.36
N TYR A 325 -14.78 -17.01 4.75
CA TYR A 325 -16.24 -16.99 4.63
C TYR A 325 -16.73 -15.94 3.63
N GLY A 326 -16.15 -14.75 3.64
CA GLY A 326 -16.54 -13.63 2.79
C GLY A 326 -15.92 -13.67 1.39
N GLY A 327 -14.96 -14.56 1.14
CA GLY A 327 -14.26 -14.65 -0.13
C GLY A 327 -13.33 -13.46 -0.37
N ASP A 328 -13.16 -13.09 -1.63
CA ASP A 328 -12.25 -12.03 -2.04
C ASP A 328 -12.93 -10.65 -2.04
N MET A 329 -12.26 -9.66 -1.47
CA MET A 329 -12.67 -8.26 -1.53
C MET A 329 -11.55 -7.39 -2.10
N ALA A 330 -11.91 -6.42 -2.94
CA ALA A 330 -10.98 -5.51 -3.58
C ALA A 330 -11.24 -4.05 -3.18
N PHE A 331 -10.17 -3.33 -2.82
CA PHE A 331 -10.17 -1.91 -2.49
C PHE A 331 -9.28 -1.16 -3.48
N LEU A 332 -9.86 -0.29 -4.28
CA LEU A 332 -9.18 0.44 -5.35
C LEU A 332 -9.29 1.95 -5.14
N GLY A 333 -8.20 2.68 -5.37
CA GLY A 333 -8.24 4.15 -5.33
C GLY A 333 -6.87 4.80 -5.40
N ALA A 334 -6.82 6.10 -5.14
CA ALA A 334 -5.58 6.85 -5.07
C ALA A 334 -4.80 6.47 -3.81
N GLY A 335 -3.61 5.89 -4.00
CA GLY A 335 -2.77 5.41 -2.91
C GLY A 335 -1.94 6.46 -2.20
N ALA A 336 -1.87 7.69 -2.74
CA ALA A 336 -1.11 8.81 -2.20
C ALA A 336 -1.71 10.14 -2.65
N GLY A 337 -1.25 11.25 -2.02
CA GLY A 337 -1.69 12.61 -2.32
C GLY A 337 -2.09 13.35 -1.05
N GLY A 338 -1.97 14.67 -1.06
CA GLY A 338 -2.28 15.51 0.11
C GLY A 338 -3.71 15.34 0.59
N ASP A 339 -4.68 15.60 -0.29
CA ASP A 339 -6.10 15.56 0.05
C ASP A 339 -6.62 14.14 0.32
N PRO A 340 -6.34 13.09 -0.49
CA PRO A 340 -6.79 11.74 -0.18
C PRO A 340 -6.26 11.23 1.18
N THR A 341 -4.98 11.48 1.48
CA THR A 341 -4.39 11.10 2.76
C THR A 341 -4.99 11.90 3.92
N ALA A 342 -5.29 13.19 3.71
CA ALA A 342 -5.93 14.02 4.73
C ALA A 342 -7.34 13.55 5.07
N VAL A 343 -8.12 13.11 4.09
CA VAL A 343 -9.45 12.51 4.33
C VAL A 343 -9.34 11.29 5.24
N ALA A 344 -8.38 10.39 5.00
CA ALA A 344 -8.17 9.23 5.87
C ALA A 344 -7.79 9.64 7.30
N VAL A 345 -6.88 10.61 7.46
CA VAL A 345 -6.51 11.15 8.79
C VAL A 345 -7.72 11.74 9.50
N VAL A 346 -8.55 12.54 8.82
CA VAL A 346 -9.75 13.15 9.44
C VAL A 346 -10.79 12.07 9.77
N SER A 347 -10.94 11.04 8.96
CA SER A 347 -11.82 9.90 9.27
C SER A 347 -11.36 9.15 10.52
N ASP A 348 -10.05 8.93 10.67
CA ASP A 348 -9.47 8.35 11.89
C ASP A 348 -9.72 9.26 13.12
N LEU A 349 -9.58 10.59 12.96
CA LEU A 349 -9.88 11.55 14.04
C LEU A 349 -11.34 11.48 14.49
N MET A 350 -12.28 11.45 13.55
CA MET A 350 -13.72 11.33 13.85
C MET A 350 -14.00 10.04 14.61
N PHE A 351 -13.41 8.94 14.17
CA PHE A 351 -13.55 7.65 14.84
C PHE A 351 -13.02 7.68 16.30
N VAL A 352 -11.84 8.27 16.53
CA VAL A 352 -11.28 8.42 17.89
C VAL A 352 -12.15 9.34 18.75
N ALA A 353 -12.62 10.47 18.19
CA ALA A 353 -13.48 11.41 18.93
C ALA A 353 -14.81 10.80 19.35
N GLU A 354 -15.47 10.02 18.48
CA GLU A 354 -16.67 9.26 18.82
C GLU A 354 -16.43 8.27 19.97
N SER A 355 -15.31 7.53 19.89
CA SER A 355 -14.93 6.58 20.94
C SER A 355 -14.69 7.27 22.29
N LEU A 356 -14.01 8.42 22.29
CA LEU A 356 -13.78 9.22 23.50
C LEU A 356 -15.11 9.75 24.10
N SER A 357 -16.04 10.20 23.24
CA SER A 357 -17.35 10.70 23.65
C SER A 357 -18.26 9.59 24.22
N ALA A 358 -18.10 8.37 23.76
CA ALA A 358 -18.81 7.19 24.26
C ALA A 358 -18.25 6.65 25.60
N GLY A 359 -17.32 7.37 26.25
CA GLY A 359 -16.74 6.98 27.52
C GLY A 359 -15.50 6.09 27.41
N GLY A 360 -14.82 6.15 26.27
CA GLY A 360 -13.55 5.44 26.07
C GLY A 360 -13.68 3.93 26.15
N GLY A 361 -14.64 3.38 25.43
CA GLY A 361 -14.80 1.92 25.37
C GLY A 361 -13.49 1.28 24.96
N LYS A 362 -12.96 0.39 25.79
CA LYS A 362 -11.84 -0.49 25.46
C LYS A 362 -12.21 -1.28 24.21
N ARG A 363 -12.02 -0.70 23.02
CA ARG A 363 -12.02 -1.52 21.83
C ARG A 363 -10.80 -2.41 21.92
N GLY A 364 -11.09 -3.68 22.04
CA GLY A 364 -10.26 -4.85 22.10
C GLY A 364 -8.82 -4.61 22.45
N ALA A 365 -8.40 -5.14 23.60
CA ALA A 365 -7.00 -5.49 23.82
C ALA A 365 -6.45 -5.97 22.48
N ALA A 366 -5.24 -5.55 22.12
CA ALA A 366 -4.56 -6.00 20.93
C ALA A 366 -4.92 -7.48 20.73
N SER A 367 -5.74 -7.77 19.72
CA SER A 367 -6.05 -9.14 19.33
C SER A 367 -4.71 -9.87 19.36
N ASN A 368 -4.66 -11.10 19.84
CA ASN A 368 -3.43 -11.86 19.96
C ASN A 368 -2.65 -11.78 18.65
N VAL A 369 -1.70 -10.84 18.59
CA VAL A 369 -0.85 -10.66 17.42
C VAL A 369 0.17 -11.79 17.44
N SER A 370 0.11 -12.66 16.45
CA SER A 370 1.06 -13.75 16.28
C SER A 370 2.39 -13.26 15.70
N THR A 371 3.44 -14.01 15.90
CA THR A 371 4.73 -13.79 15.22
C THR A 371 5.02 -15.06 14.41
N PRO A 372 4.48 -15.17 13.18
CA PRO A 372 4.65 -16.35 12.35
C PRO A 372 6.09 -16.46 11.83
N GLU A 373 6.48 -17.65 11.41
CA GLU A 373 7.66 -17.82 10.56
C GLU A 373 7.43 -17.13 9.21
N ILE A 374 8.44 -16.38 8.74
CA ILE A 374 8.35 -15.68 7.44
C ILE A 374 9.05 -16.49 6.37
N SER A 375 8.36 -16.75 5.28
CA SER A 375 8.89 -17.45 4.11
C SER A 375 8.61 -16.67 2.83
N SER A 376 9.52 -16.74 1.87
CA SER A 376 9.29 -16.29 0.49
C SER A 376 9.28 -17.46 -0.50
N ASP A 377 9.27 -18.70 0.00
CA ASP A 377 9.34 -19.92 -0.81
C ASP A 377 7.95 -20.34 -1.33
N PHE A 378 7.37 -19.50 -2.19
CA PHE A 378 6.09 -19.80 -2.84
C PHE A 378 6.24 -20.87 -3.91
N GLU A 379 5.24 -21.73 -4.02
CA GLU A 379 5.06 -22.61 -5.16
C GLU A 379 4.21 -21.89 -6.21
N THR A 380 4.82 -21.57 -7.36
CA THR A 380 4.19 -20.79 -8.44
C THR A 380 4.83 -21.12 -9.77
N PRO A 381 4.14 -20.93 -10.90
CA PRO A 381 4.78 -20.91 -12.22
C PRO A 381 5.73 -19.72 -12.33
N TRP A 382 6.77 -19.85 -13.16
CA TRP A 382 7.78 -18.84 -13.31
C TRP A 382 7.97 -18.41 -14.75
N TYR A 383 8.26 -17.15 -14.96
CA TYR A 383 8.68 -16.52 -16.21
C TYR A 383 10.17 -16.23 -16.10
N LEU A 384 10.97 -16.76 -17.01
CA LEU A 384 12.41 -16.62 -17.08
C LEU A 384 12.79 -15.96 -18.41
N ARG A 385 13.23 -14.70 -18.39
CA ARG A 385 13.71 -14.03 -19.59
C ARG A 385 15.22 -14.02 -19.63
N PHE A 386 15.78 -14.53 -20.73
CA PHE A 386 17.20 -14.57 -21.03
C PHE A 386 17.55 -13.54 -22.11
N PHE A 387 18.74 -12.95 -22.01
CA PHE A 387 19.40 -12.28 -23.10
C PHE A 387 20.70 -13.01 -23.40
N VAL A 388 20.81 -13.50 -24.62
CA VAL A 388 21.92 -14.38 -25.02
C VAL A 388 22.58 -13.93 -26.31
N ARG A 389 23.84 -14.30 -26.47
CA ARG A 389 24.50 -14.28 -27.78
C ARG A 389 24.07 -15.53 -28.52
N ASP A 390 23.36 -15.37 -29.66
CA ASP A 390 22.76 -16.46 -30.42
C ASP A 390 23.83 -17.44 -30.94
N GLN A 391 23.68 -18.69 -30.56
CA GLN A 391 24.49 -19.81 -31.00
C GLN A 391 23.75 -21.14 -30.87
N PRO A 392 24.08 -22.17 -31.65
CA PRO A 392 23.51 -23.50 -31.49
C PRO A 392 23.72 -24.08 -30.07
N GLY A 393 22.70 -24.79 -29.54
CA GLY A 393 22.82 -25.54 -28.30
C GLY A 393 22.40 -24.80 -27.03
N ILE A 394 22.03 -23.50 -27.06
CA ILE A 394 21.61 -22.73 -25.89
C ILE A 394 20.46 -23.40 -25.17
N VAL A 395 19.36 -23.70 -25.88
CA VAL A 395 18.15 -24.30 -25.29
C VAL A 395 18.45 -25.68 -24.70
N ALA A 396 19.28 -26.48 -25.39
CA ALA A 396 19.69 -27.79 -24.89
C ALA A 396 20.47 -27.67 -23.56
N ARG A 397 21.37 -26.70 -23.46
CA ARG A 397 22.16 -26.49 -22.24
C ARG A 397 21.28 -26.01 -21.07
N LEU A 398 20.39 -25.06 -21.30
CA LEU A 398 19.43 -24.59 -20.29
C LEU A 398 18.49 -25.71 -19.83
N ALA A 399 17.96 -26.51 -20.78
CA ALA A 399 17.10 -27.63 -20.45
C ALA A 399 17.82 -28.73 -19.63
N GLN A 400 19.10 -28.96 -19.87
CA GLN A 400 19.91 -29.86 -19.04
C GLN A 400 20.03 -29.39 -17.60
N ILE A 401 20.28 -28.09 -17.39
CA ILE A 401 20.35 -27.50 -16.03
C ILE A 401 18.98 -27.61 -15.36
N MET A 402 17.91 -27.22 -16.05
CA MET A 402 16.55 -27.30 -15.50
C MET A 402 16.19 -28.74 -15.10
N ALA A 403 16.51 -29.73 -15.94
CA ALA A 403 16.28 -31.14 -15.65
C ALA A 403 17.08 -31.63 -14.43
N ALA A 404 18.36 -31.20 -14.30
CA ALA A 404 19.20 -31.53 -13.15
C ALA A 404 18.61 -30.99 -11.84
N HIS A 405 17.96 -29.83 -11.86
CA HIS A 405 17.27 -29.22 -10.73
C HIS A 405 15.79 -29.59 -10.62
N ARG A 406 15.30 -30.57 -11.39
CA ARG A 406 13.92 -31.06 -11.41
C ARG A 406 12.88 -29.98 -11.71
N LEU A 407 13.22 -29.04 -12.58
CA LEU A 407 12.36 -28.00 -13.06
C LEU A 407 11.75 -28.38 -14.41
N ASN A 408 10.42 -28.38 -14.50
CA ASN A 408 9.71 -28.66 -15.73
C ASN A 408 9.47 -27.39 -16.53
N ILE A 409 9.82 -27.41 -17.83
CA ILE A 409 9.52 -26.36 -18.78
C ILE A 409 8.06 -26.48 -19.20
N ASP A 410 7.30 -25.38 -19.05
CA ASP A 410 5.92 -25.27 -19.55
C ASP A 410 5.91 -24.81 -21.01
N SER A 411 6.62 -23.69 -21.32
CA SER A 411 6.73 -23.19 -22.68
C SER A 411 8.07 -22.49 -22.96
N LEU A 412 8.39 -22.32 -24.26
CA LEU A 412 9.50 -21.54 -24.74
C LEU A 412 9.02 -20.58 -25.82
N LEU A 413 9.30 -19.30 -25.62
CA LEU A 413 8.88 -18.22 -26.49
C LEU A 413 10.10 -17.45 -27.02
N GLN A 414 10.20 -17.37 -28.34
CA GLN A 414 11.23 -16.57 -29.02
C GLN A 414 10.59 -15.81 -30.18
N LYS A 415 10.69 -14.49 -30.13
CA LYS A 415 10.19 -13.61 -31.20
C LYS A 415 11.25 -13.37 -32.26
N PRO A 416 10.90 -13.28 -33.53
CA PRO A 416 11.82 -12.90 -34.59
C PRO A 416 12.14 -11.38 -34.52
N GLY A 417 13.21 -10.98 -35.23
CA GLY A 417 13.53 -9.56 -35.44
C GLY A 417 14.52 -8.95 -34.44
N PHE A 418 15.00 -9.72 -33.48
CA PHE A 418 16.06 -9.25 -32.55
C PHE A 418 17.47 -9.53 -33.11
N GLU A 419 18.43 -8.70 -32.70
CA GLU A 419 19.83 -8.89 -33.06
C GLU A 419 20.41 -10.16 -32.39
N LYS A 420 21.16 -10.94 -33.17
CA LYS A 420 21.81 -12.17 -32.69
C LYS A 420 22.83 -11.95 -31.59
N SER A 421 23.37 -10.73 -31.51
CA SER A 421 24.32 -10.32 -30.47
C SER A 421 23.67 -10.14 -29.11
N SER A 422 22.33 -9.92 -29.05
CA SER A 422 21.56 -9.70 -27.83
C SER A 422 20.11 -10.19 -28.02
N LEU A 423 19.96 -11.51 -28.17
CA LEU A 423 18.69 -12.15 -28.44
C LEU A 423 17.90 -12.38 -27.14
N PRO A 424 16.71 -11.77 -26.97
CA PRO A 424 15.81 -12.12 -25.88
C PRO A 424 14.98 -13.35 -26.23
N PHE A 425 14.80 -14.25 -25.26
CA PHE A 425 13.77 -15.29 -25.30
C PHE A 425 13.32 -15.62 -23.89
N VAL A 426 12.19 -16.32 -23.79
CA VAL A 426 11.53 -16.62 -22.53
C VAL A 426 11.30 -18.11 -22.39
N ILE A 427 11.54 -18.64 -21.20
CA ILE A 427 11.09 -19.95 -20.77
C ILE A 427 10.11 -19.75 -19.63
N THR A 428 8.94 -20.40 -19.70
CA THR A 428 8.05 -20.52 -18.55
C THR A 428 8.21 -21.91 -17.91
N LEU A 429 8.08 -21.95 -16.58
CA LEU A 429 8.16 -23.17 -15.83
C LEU A 429 6.78 -23.54 -15.25
N GLU A 430 6.51 -24.82 -15.14
CA GLU A 430 5.44 -25.32 -14.29
C GLU A 430 5.61 -24.87 -12.84
N PRO A 431 4.55 -24.95 -12.00
CA PRO A 431 4.66 -24.55 -10.60
C PRO A 431 5.79 -25.26 -9.87
N CYS A 432 6.72 -24.50 -9.34
CA CYS A 432 7.79 -24.99 -8.47
C CYS A 432 8.12 -23.96 -7.38
N ARG A 433 8.80 -24.43 -6.35
CA ARG A 433 9.26 -23.55 -5.26
C ARG A 433 10.47 -22.74 -5.67
N ASP A 434 10.57 -21.51 -5.15
CA ASP A 434 11.71 -20.64 -5.36
C ASP A 434 13.04 -21.27 -4.92
N SER A 435 13.02 -22.04 -3.83
CA SER A 435 14.17 -22.77 -3.30
C SER A 435 14.75 -23.82 -4.28
N LEU A 436 13.93 -24.36 -5.19
CA LEU A 436 14.40 -25.26 -6.25
C LEU A 436 14.92 -24.49 -7.47
N LEU A 437 14.36 -23.32 -7.74
CA LEU A 437 14.70 -22.51 -8.90
C LEU A 437 16.02 -21.75 -8.72
N HIS A 438 16.27 -21.21 -7.53
CA HIS A 438 17.41 -20.33 -7.29
C HIS A 438 18.77 -20.95 -7.60
N PRO A 439 19.10 -22.19 -7.21
CA PRO A 439 20.35 -22.85 -7.59
C PRO A 439 20.51 -23.04 -9.11
N ALA A 440 19.42 -23.29 -9.83
CA ALA A 440 19.44 -23.40 -11.27
C ALA A 440 19.76 -22.04 -11.93
N LEU A 441 19.19 -20.93 -11.41
CA LEU A 441 19.48 -19.58 -11.92
C LEU A 441 20.94 -19.19 -11.71
N GLU A 442 21.54 -19.58 -10.58
CA GLU A 442 22.96 -19.36 -10.31
C GLU A 442 23.86 -20.11 -11.32
N GLU A 443 23.55 -21.37 -11.60
CA GLU A 443 24.28 -22.16 -12.61
C GLU A 443 24.12 -21.56 -14.01
N MET A 444 22.93 -21.11 -14.40
CA MET A 444 22.63 -20.49 -15.68
C MET A 444 23.35 -19.15 -15.86
N ALA A 445 23.53 -18.37 -14.78
CA ALA A 445 24.19 -17.08 -14.83
C ALA A 445 25.67 -17.18 -15.24
N GLY A 446 26.32 -18.33 -14.98
CA GLY A 446 27.71 -18.60 -15.35
C GLY A 446 27.93 -19.05 -16.82
N LEU A 447 26.87 -19.14 -17.63
CA LEU A 447 26.99 -19.62 -19.01
C LEU A 447 27.56 -18.57 -19.95
N GLU A 448 28.51 -18.95 -20.78
CA GLU A 448 29.29 -18.02 -21.66
C GLU A 448 28.45 -17.22 -22.66
N PHE A 449 27.29 -17.77 -23.05
CA PHE A 449 26.38 -17.11 -23.97
C PHE A 449 25.43 -16.10 -23.30
N THR A 450 25.37 -16.09 -21.97
CA THR A 450 24.52 -15.20 -21.21
C THR A 450 25.12 -13.78 -21.18
N ILE A 451 24.35 -12.77 -21.61
CA ILE A 451 24.81 -11.39 -21.70
C ILE A 451 24.55 -10.63 -20.39
N ARG A 452 23.42 -10.90 -19.76
CA ARG A 452 23.00 -10.30 -18.50
C ARG A 452 22.20 -11.31 -17.65
N PRO A 453 22.08 -11.11 -16.32
CA PRO A 453 21.34 -12.03 -15.47
C PRO A 453 19.92 -12.30 -15.97
N CYS A 454 19.46 -13.53 -15.82
CA CYS A 454 18.10 -13.93 -16.15
C CYS A 454 17.11 -13.11 -15.29
N LEU A 455 16.11 -12.51 -15.92
CA LEU A 455 14.97 -11.94 -15.20
C LEU A 455 14.01 -13.09 -14.83
N CYS A 456 13.76 -13.23 -13.53
CA CYS A 456 12.88 -14.26 -12.98
C CYS A 456 11.68 -13.61 -12.30
N LEU A 457 10.48 -13.86 -12.83
CA LEU A 457 9.23 -13.32 -12.31
C LEU A 457 8.24 -14.44 -12.00
N PRO A 458 7.56 -14.41 -10.84
CA PRO A 458 6.45 -15.34 -10.59
C PRO A 458 5.26 -14.97 -11.48
N ILE A 459 4.49 -15.99 -11.86
CA ILE A 459 3.22 -15.83 -12.57
C ILE A 459 2.10 -16.07 -11.57
N LEU A 460 1.29 -15.06 -11.30
CA LEU A 460 0.09 -15.18 -10.48
C LEU A 460 -1.07 -15.63 -11.38
N ARG A 461 -1.76 -16.70 -10.96
CA ARG A 461 -2.93 -17.25 -11.67
C ARG A 461 -4.17 -17.19 -10.81
#